data_855f8db90b942b75ddb16888ba07e63a
#
_entry.id   855f8db90b942b75ddb16888ba07e63a
#
_cell.length_a   1.000
_cell.length_b   1.000
_cell.length_c   1.000
_cell.angle_alpha   90.00
_cell.angle_beta   90.00
_cell.angle_gamma   90.00
#
_symmetry.space_group_name_H-M   'P 1'
#
loop_
_entity.id
_entity.type
_entity.pdbx_description
1 polymer ?
#
loop_
_entity_poly.entity_id
_entity_poly.type
_entity_poly.pdbx_seq_one_letter_code
_entity_poly.pdbx_strand_id
1 'polypeptide(L)'
;MKNLSAAEQHNPQQNALIAALPAAECERLANDLELVPLTLGQVLYESGQTMSHAFFPIDCIVSLLYVMKNGESAEIAIVGNEGMIGIALFMGGESTGSRAIVQNAGHAYRLKAQVLKDEFFGRGALSRLLLMFAQALITQMVQTAACNRHHPVDQQLCRWMLLSLDRLSSSRISMTEKLIGNMLGLSASDVTSATDVLQKAGLIHYHAGEITVLDRGGVEKRSCECYEVVKKESDRLLPLSVEIGQ
;
A
#
# COMPACT_ATOMS: atom_id res chain seq x y z
N MET A 1 33.80 -5.24 4.46
CA MET A 1 32.41 -5.68 4.58
C MET A 1 31.97 -6.05 3.15
N LYS A 2 31.59 -7.33 2.89
CA LYS A 2 31.09 -7.73 1.57
C LYS A 2 29.71 -7.08 1.39
N ASN A 3 29.52 -6.26 0.36
CA ASN A 3 28.19 -5.86 -0.06
C ASN A 3 27.47 -7.13 -0.54
N LEU A 4 26.48 -7.58 0.23
CA LEU A 4 25.55 -8.62 -0.20
C LEU A 4 24.82 -8.13 -1.45
N SER A 5 24.55 -9.02 -2.40
CA SER A 5 23.73 -8.70 -3.57
C SER A 5 22.30 -8.36 -3.11
N ALA A 6 21.53 -7.58 -3.88
CA ALA A 6 20.14 -7.26 -3.53
C ALA A 6 19.32 -8.54 -3.28
N ALA A 7 19.58 -9.63 -4.00
CA ALA A 7 18.93 -10.94 -3.80
C ALA A 7 19.30 -11.62 -2.47
N GLU A 8 20.44 -11.30 -1.85
CA GLU A 8 20.84 -11.83 -0.54
C GLU A 8 20.26 -11.00 0.62
N GLN A 9 19.75 -9.79 0.34
CA GLN A 9 19.14 -8.89 1.34
C GLN A 9 17.61 -9.02 1.38
N HIS A 10 16.97 -9.59 0.35
CA HIS A 10 15.52 -9.68 0.21
C HIS A 10 15.05 -11.14 0.18
N ASN A 11 13.99 -11.41 0.97
CA ASN A 11 13.34 -12.71 1.07
C ASN A 11 11.85 -12.53 0.73
N PRO A 12 11.24 -13.41 -0.10
CA PRO A 12 9.79 -13.37 -0.36
C PRO A 12 8.92 -13.32 0.89
N GLN A 13 9.36 -13.92 2.00
CA GLN A 13 8.68 -13.90 3.28
C GLN A 13 8.64 -12.52 3.98
N GLN A 14 9.30 -11.50 3.44
CA GLN A 14 9.10 -10.12 3.87
C GLN A 14 7.71 -9.58 3.47
N ASN A 15 7.04 -10.24 2.51
CA ASN A 15 5.62 -10.02 2.25
C ASN A 15 4.78 -10.95 3.13
N ALA A 16 3.85 -10.39 3.89
CA ALA A 16 3.07 -11.12 4.91
C ALA A 16 2.17 -12.23 4.31
N LEU A 17 1.65 -12.05 3.10
CA LEU A 17 0.85 -13.09 2.45
C LEU A 17 1.71 -14.30 2.10
N ILE A 18 2.94 -14.06 1.62
CA ILE A 18 3.89 -15.15 1.29
C ILE A 18 4.42 -15.80 2.58
N ALA A 19 4.71 -15.01 3.60
CA ALA A 19 5.18 -15.51 4.91
C ALA A 19 4.16 -16.44 5.60
N ALA A 20 2.87 -16.21 5.36
CA ALA A 20 1.79 -17.02 5.94
C ALA A 20 1.49 -18.33 5.19
N LEU A 21 2.17 -18.59 4.07
CA LEU A 21 1.99 -19.84 3.32
C LEU A 21 2.65 -21.01 4.06
N PRO A 22 2.05 -22.21 3.99
CA PRO A 22 2.74 -23.44 4.35
C PRO A 22 4.05 -23.60 3.58
N ALA A 23 5.10 -24.16 4.19
CA ALA A 23 6.43 -24.27 3.61
C ALA A 23 6.41 -24.85 2.18
N ALA A 24 5.66 -25.94 1.94
CA ALA A 24 5.56 -26.58 0.63
C ALA A 24 4.93 -25.67 -0.44
N GLU A 25 3.95 -24.81 -0.08
CA GLU A 25 3.36 -23.83 -1.02
C GLU A 25 4.34 -22.68 -1.28
N CYS A 26 5.03 -22.22 -0.24
CA CYS A 26 6.03 -21.17 -0.34
C CYS A 26 7.21 -21.60 -1.24
N GLU A 27 7.75 -22.81 -1.05
CA GLU A 27 8.83 -23.37 -1.89
C GLU A 27 8.41 -23.52 -3.36
N ARG A 28 7.18 -23.97 -3.62
CA ARG A 28 6.65 -24.07 -4.97
C ARG A 28 6.54 -22.70 -5.64
N LEU A 29 5.98 -21.72 -4.93
CA LEU A 29 5.79 -20.37 -5.44
C LEU A 29 7.12 -19.63 -5.66
N ALA A 30 8.12 -19.89 -4.81
CA ALA A 30 9.43 -19.25 -4.86
C ALA A 30 10.15 -19.39 -6.21
N ASN A 31 9.93 -20.50 -6.93
CA ASN A 31 10.53 -20.73 -8.23
C ASN A 31 10.01 -19.79 -9.34
N ASP A 32 8.82 -19.23 -9.16
CA ASP A 32 8.16 -18.33 -10.11
C ASP A 32 8.18 -16.87 -9.67
N LEU A 33 8.65 -16.59 -8.44
CA LEU A 33 8.79 -15.25 -7.89
C LEU A 33 10.07 -14.59 -8.40
N GLU A 34 9.94 -13.42 -8.99
CA GLU A 34 11.06 -12.60 -9.47
C GLU A 34 11.16 -11.30 -8.67
N LEU A 35 12.30 -11.08 -8.00
CA LEU A 35 12.58 -9.80 -7.32
C LEU A 35 12.78 -8.69 -8.33
N VAL A 36 12.03 -7.59 -8.16
CA VAL A 36 12.14 -6.40 -9.02
C VAL A 36 12.21 -5.13 -8.18
N PRO A 37 13.10 -4.17 -8.54
CA PRO A 37 13.08 -2.84 -7.98
C PRO A 37 11.88 -2.06 -8.52
N LEU A 38 11.24 -1.28 -7.67
CA LEU A 38 10.15 -0.37 -8.02
C LEU A 38 10.57 1.06 -7.71
N THR A 39 10.55 1.92 -8.72
CA THR A 39 10.95 3.33 -8.58
C THR A 39 9.76 4.23 -8.30
N LEU A 40 9.98 5.31 -7.56
CA LEU A 40 8.95 6.32 -7.27
C LEU A 40 8.27 6.81 -8.56
N GLY A 41 6.94 6.81 -8.56
CA GLY A 41 6.13 7.23 -9.71
C GLY A 41 6.01 6.18 -10.83
N GLN A 42 6.62 5.01 -10.70
CA GLN A 42 6.46 3.93 -11.67
C GLN A 42 5.01 3.43 -11.70
N VAL A 43 4.44 3.34 -12.89
CA VAL A 43 3.10 2.77 -13.10
C VAL A 43 3.24 1.27 -13.32
N LEU A 44 2.55 0.48 -12.52
CA LEU A 44 2.54 -0.99 -12.61
C LEU A 44 1.47 -1.47 -13.59
N TYR A 45 0.32 -0.81 -13.59
CA TYR A 45 -0.74 -0.98 -14.60
C TYR A 45 -1.59 0.29 -14.72
N GLU A 46 -2.12 0.51 -15.91
CA GLU A 46 -3.09 1.57 -16.21
C GLU A 46 -4.53 1.07 -16.11
N SER A 47 -5.46 2.02 -15.91
CA SER A 47 -6.90 1.75 -15.98
C SER A 47 -7.29 1.05 -17.27
N GLY A 48 -8.01 -0.07 -17.17
CA GLY A 48 -8.47 -0.87 -18.31
C GLY A 48 -7.41 -1.75 -18.96
N GLN A 49 -6.16 -1.65 -18.55
CA GLN A 49 -5.07 -2.49 -19.09
C GLN A 49 -5.15 -3.92 -18.53
N THR A 50 -4.97 -4.91 -19.40
CA THR A 50 -4.80 -6.31 -18.98
C THR A 50 -3.48 -6.48 -18.22
N MET A 51 -3.55 -7.04 -17.02
CA MET A 51 -2.39 -7.25 -16.17
C MET A 51 -1.68 -8.55 -16.53
N SER A 52 -0.37 -8.48 -16.73
CA SER A 52 0.47 -9.66 -17.00
C SER A 52 1.11 -10.27 -15.74
N HIS A 53 1.20 -9.49 -14.68
CA HIS A 53 1.83 -9.88 -13.42
C HIS A 53 1.04 -9.37 -12.20
N ALA A 54 1.12 -10.12 -11.12
CA ALA A 54 0.87 -9.66 -9.76
C ALA A 54 2.18 -9.18 -9.14
N PHE A 55 2.10 -8.26 -8.13
CA PHE A 55 3.27 -7.81 -7.38
C PHE A 55 3.00 -7.97 -5.89
N PHE A 56 3.99 -8.47 -5.16
CA PHE A 56 4.01 -8.62 -3.71
C PHE A 56 5.07 -7.66 -3.14
N PRO A 57 4.68 -6.47 -2.68
CA PRO A 57 5.61 -5.50 -2.10
C PRO A 57 6.33 -6.06 -0.87
N ILE A 58 7.59 -5.65 -0.64
CA ILE A 58 8.35 -6.04 0.56
C ILE A 58 8.82 -4.83 1.37
N ASP A 59 9.24 -3.75 0.73
CA ASP A 59 9.72 -2.52 1.37
C ASP A 59 9.25 -1.25 0.62
N CYS A 60 8.30 -1.40 -0.30
CA CYS A 60 7.70 -0.30 -1.07
C CYS A 60 6.22 -0.15 -0.77
N ILE A 61 5.64 1.00 -1.16
CA ILE A 61 4.20 1.26 -1.12
C ILE A 61 3.71 1.56 -2.53
N VAL A 62 2.56 0.98 -2.87
CA VAL A 62 1.86 1.21 -4.13
C VAL A 62 0.49 1.80 -3.85
N SER A 63 0.18 2.94 -4.46
CA SER A 63 -1.14 3.58 -4.43
C SER A 63 -2.02 3.05 -5.55
N LEU A 64 -3.26 2.75 -5.22
CA LEU A 64 -4.34 2.47 -6.18
C LEU A 64 -5.14 3.75 -6.38
N LEU A 65 -5.10 4.30 -7.61
CA LEU A 65 -5.72 5.58 -7.96
C LEU A 65 -6.89 5.35 -8.91
N TYR A 66 -8.00 6.03 -8.67
CA TYR A 66 -9.02 6.21 -9.68
C TYR A 66 -8.75 7.51 -10.45
N VAL A 67 -8.63 7.42 -11.76
CA VAL A 67 -8.33 8.58 -12.62
C VAL A 67 -9.60 8.97 -13.38
N MET A 68 -10.02 10.21 -13.21
CA MET A 68 -11.20 10.78 -13.84
C MET A 68 -10.91 11.20 -15.29
N LYS A 69 -11.95 11.40 -16.08
CA LYS A 69 -11.82 11.81 -17.50
C LYS A 69 -11.12 13.17 -17.67
N ASN A 70 -11.21 14.06 -16.71
CA ASN A 70 -10.52 15.35 -16.69
C ASN A 70 -9.05 15.28 -16.25
N GLY A 71 -8.54 14.07 -15.93
CA GLY A 71 -7.17 13.84 -15.47
C GLY A 71 -6.96 13.98 -13.96
N GLU A 72 -7.98 14.43 -13.22
CA GLU A 72 -7.92 14.39 -11.75
C GLU A 72 -7.92 12.95 -11.25
N SER A 73 -7.27 12.73 -10.11
CA SER A 73 -7.18 11.39 -9.53
C SER A 73 -7.42 11.45 -8.02
N ALA A 74 -7.88 10.34 -7.48
CA ALA A 74 -7.99 10.14 -6.04
C ALA A 74 -7.49 8.74 -5.68
N GLU A 75 -6.73 8.66 -4.59
CA GLU A 75 -6.30 7.39 -4.03
C GLU A 75 -7.49 6.69 -3.37
N ILE A 76 -7.71 5.46 -3.77
CA ILE A 76 -8.75 4.61 -3.20
C ILE A 76 -8.20 3.65 -2.16
N ALA A 77 -6.93 3.26 -2.28
CA ALA A 77 -6.22 2.42 -1.31
C ALA A 77 -4.71 2.50 -1.50
N ILE A 78 -3.96 2.09 -0.48
CA ILE A 78 -2.53 1.82 -0.56
C ILE A 78 -2.25 0.37 -0.18
N VAL A 79 -1.20 -0.20 -0.75
CA VAL A 79 -0.75 -1.58 -0.50
C VAL A 79 0.75 -1.57 -0.27
N GLY A 80 1.18 -2.21 0.80
CA GLY A 80 2.57 -2.48 1.13
C GLY A 80 2.83 -3.97 1.28
N ASN A 81 3.74 -4.32 2.20
CA ASN A 81 4.16 -5.70 2.45
C ASN A 81 3.06 -6.61 3.04
N GLU A 82 1.93 -6.06 3.47
CA GLU A 82 0.78 -6.81 3.96
C GLU A 82 -0.09 -7.42 2.85
N GLY A 83 0.15 -7.05 1.59
CA GLY A 83 -0.76 -7.38 0.51
C GLY A 83 -0.12 -7.64 -0.84
N MET A 84 -0.93 -7.49 -1.90
CA MET A 84 -0.49 -7.67 -3.28
C MET A 84 -1.20 -6.71 -4.23
N ILE A 85 -0.58 -6.45 -5.38
CA ILE A 85 -1.13 -5.67 -6.48
C ILE A 85 -1.61 -6.62 -7.57
N GLY A 86 -2.83 -6.38 -8.10
CA GLY A 86 -3.39 -7.19 -9.18
C GLY A 86 -4.50 -8.13 -8.75
N ILE A 87 -5.33 -7.76 -7.76
CA ILE A 87 -6.47 -8.59 -7.28
C ILE A 87 -7.44 -8.98 -8.41
N ALA A 88 -7.59 -8.16 -9.45
CA ALA A 88 -8.46 -8.46 -10.59
C ALA A 88 -8.07 -9.75 -11.33
N LEU A 89 -6.80 -10.18 -11.23
CA LEU A 89 -6.31 -11.39 -11.89
C LEU A 89 -7.03 -12.65 -11.39
N PHE A 90 -7.28 -12.75 -10.09
CA PHE A 90 -7.98 -13.90 -9.52
C PHE A 90 -9.49 -13.66 -9.32
N MET A 91 -9.93 -12.40 -9.37
CA MET A 91 -11.36 -12.07 -9.33
C MET A 91 -12.04 -12.21 -10.69
N GLY A 92 -11.32 -12.58 -11.74
CA GLY A 92 -11.84 -12.88 -13.08
C GLY A 92 -11.89 -11.71 -14.06
N GLY A 93 -11.46 -10.49 -13.64
CA GLY A 93 -11.52 -9.30 -14.49
C GLY A 93 -10.30 -9.06 -15.36
N GLU A 94 -9.14 -9.58 -14.99
CA GLU A 94 -7.82 -9.37 -15.62
C GLU A 94 -7.39 -7.90 -15.77
N SER A 95 -8.30 -6.96 -15.63
CA SER A 95 -8.12 -5.51 -15.66
C SER A 95 -8.99 -4.85 -14.60
N THR A 96 -8.72 -3.57 -14.32
CA THR A 96 -9.49 -2.78 -13.36
C THR A 96 -9.62 -1.33 -13.84
N GLY A 97 -10.62 -0.59 -13.33
CA GLY A 97 -10.77 0.85 -13.59
C GLY A 97 -9.77 1.73 -12.84
N SER A 98 -8.90 1.16 -12.00
CA SER A 98 -7.88 1.89 -11.27
C SER A 98 -6.51 1.79 -11.95
N ARG A 99 -5.62 2.73 -11.61
CA ARG A 99 -4.18 2.72 -11.90
C ARG A 99 -3.43 2.32 -10.65
N ALA A 100 -2.34 1.56 -10.76
CA ALA A 100 -1.40 1.33 -9.68
C ALA A 100 -0.10 2.07 -9.92
N ILE A 101 0.32 2.92 -8.96
CA ILE A 101 1.53 3.73 -9.04
C ILE A 101 2.36 3.56 -7.77
N VAL A 102 3.69 3.47 -7.92
CA VAL A 102 4.61 3.36 -6.79
C VAL A 102 4.67 4.70 -6.05
N GLN A 103 4.19 4.70 -4.81
CA GLN A 103 4.17 5.84 -3.89
C GLN A 103 5.48 5.98 -3.12
N ASN A 104 6.06 4.86 -2.71
CA ASN A 104 7.36 4.81 -2.05
C ASN A 104 8.22 3.75 -2.73
N ALA A 105 9.42 4.15 -3.19
CA ALA A 105 10.33 3.27 -3.89
C ALA A 105 10.83 2.14 -2.99
N GLY A 106 11.20 1.01 -3.57
CA GLY A 106 11.71 -0.16 -2.89
C GLY A 106 11.67 -1.37 -3.81
N HIS A 107 11.31 -2.53 -3.27
CA HIS A 107 11.30 -3.80 -3.99
C HIS A 107 9.96 -4.52 -3.84
N ALA A 108 9.65 -5.35 -4.83
CA ALA A 108 8.54 -6.29 -4.78
C ALA A 108 8.95 -7.60 -5.45
N TYR A 109 8.29 -8.67 -5.09
CA TYR A 109 8.31 -9.88 -5.90
C TYR A 109 7.17 -9.82 -6.91
N ARG A 110 7.47 -10.06 -8.19
CA ARG A 110 6.44 -10.19 -9.22
C ARG A 110 6.20 -11.66 -9.55
N LEU A 111 4.94 -11.97 -9.86
CA LEU A 111 4.48 -13.29 -10.24
C LEU A 111 3.67 -13.21 -11.53
N LYS A 112 3.89 -14.09 -12.48
CA LYS A 112 3.10 -14.14 -13.71
C LYS A 112 1.62 -14.38 -13.41
N ALA A 113 0.75 -13.66 -14.13
CA ALA A 113 -0.70 -13.73 -13.95
C ALA A 113 -1.24 -15.17 -14.03
N GLN A 114 -0.72 -15.97 -14.96
CA GLN A 114 -1.16 -17.37 -15.12
C GLN A 114 -0.81 -18.21 -13.89
N VAL A 115 0.40 -18.09 -13.36
CA VAL A 115 0.83 -18.83 -12.16
C VAL A 115 -0.05 -18.45 -10.96
N LEU A 116 -0.32 -17.14 -10.76
CA LEU A 116 -1.23 -16.70 -9.70
C LEU A 116 -2.62 -17.33 -9.83
N LYS A 117 -3.17 -17.37 -11.06
CA LYS A 117 -4.47 -17.98 -11.33
C LYS A 117 -4.46 -19.49 -11.02
N ASP A 118 -3.45 -20.20 -11.48
CA ASP A 118 -3.33 -21.65 -11.26
C ASP A 118 -3.26 -21.95 -9.76
N GLU A 119 -2.46 -21.21 -9.00
CA GLU A 119 -2.39 -21.31 -7.54
C GLU A 119 -3.71 -20.96 -6.85
N PHE A 120 -4.40 -19.90 -7.30
CA PHE A 120 -5.68 -19.49 -6.73
C PHE A 120 -6.76 -20.55 -6.96
N PHE A 121 -6.89 -21.07 -8.18
CA PHE A 121 -7.88 -22.10 -8.50
C PHE A 121 -7.50 -23.48 -7.98
N GLY A 122 -6.23 -23.71 -7.63
CA GLY A 122 -5.76 -24.90 -6.91
C GLY A 122 -6.33 -25.04 -5.48
N ARG A 123 -6.98 -23.99 -4.96
CA ARG A 123 -7.66 -23.96 -3.64
C ARG A 123 -6.74 -24.26 -2.46
N GLY A 124 -5.46 -23.87 -2.56
CA GLY A 124 -4.50 -23.94 -1.47
C GLY A 124 -4.66 -22.81 -0.43
N ALA A 125 -3.68 -22.68 0.47
CA ALA A 125 -3.67 -21.63 1.47
C ALA A 125 -3.61 -20.23 0.85
N LEU A 126 -2.90 -20.07 -0.29
CA LEU A 126 -2.81 -18.82 -1.01
C LEU A 126 -4.20 -18.28 -1.41
N SER A 127 -5.10 -19.14 -1.91
CA SER A 127 -6.45 -18.74 -2.30
C SER A 127 -7.20 -18.07 -1.14
N ARG A 128 -7.13 -18.68 0.05
CA ARG A 128 -7.76 -18.14 1.26
C ARG A 128 -7.16 -16.80 1.67
N LEU A 129 -5.83 -16.69 1.68
CA LEU A 129 -5.12 -15.45 2.04
C LEU A 129 -5.47 -14.32 1.07
N LEU A 130 -5.53 -14.60 -0.24
CA LEU A 130 -5.90 -13.62 -1.25
C LEU A 130 -7.35 -13.12 -1.09
N LEU A 131 -8.29 -13.99 -0.72
CA LEU A 131 -9.68 -13.59 -0.44
C LEU A 131 -9.77 -12.73 0.82
N MET A 132 -9.05 -13.07 1.88
CA MET A 132 -8.99 -12.28 3.12
C MET A 132 -8.37 -10.91 2.85
N PHE A 133 -7.28 -10.86 2.07
CA PHE A 133 -6.68 -9.59 1.63
C PHE A 133 -7.64 -8.76 0.78
N ALA A 134 -8.35 -9.36 -0.17
CA ALA A 134 -9.34 -8.65 -0.98
C ALA A 134 -10.44 -8.02 -0.12
N GLN A 135 -10.92 -8.72 0.92
CA GLN A 135 -11.88 -8.17 1.88
C GLN A 135 -11.30 -6.98 2.65
N ALA A 136 -10.07 -7.09 3.18
CA ALA A 136 -9.41 -5.99 3.87
C ALA A 136 -9.22 -4.77 2.96
N LEU A 137 -8.83 -4.99 1.70
CA LEU A 137 -8.66 -3.94 0.70
C LEU A 137 -10.00 -3.26 0.36
N ILE A 138 -11.10 -4.01 0.22
CA ILE A 138 -12.46 -3.45 0.03
C ILE A 138 -12.83 -2.56 1.22
N THR A 139 -12.57 -3.00 2.46
CA THR A 139 -12.83 -2.19 3.66
C THR A 139 -12.02 -0.89 3.60
N GLN A 140 -10.74 -0.93 3.22
CA GLN A 140 -9.91 0.27 3.07
C GLN A 140 -10.52 1.23 2.02
N MET A 141 -10.94 0.72 0.86
CA MET A 141 -11.55 1.52 -0.20
C MET A 141 -12.85 2.21 0.25
N VAL A 142 -13.75 1.46 0.90
CA VAL A 142 -15.02 1.99 1.43
C VAL A 142 -14.77 3.06 2.49
N GLN A 143 -13.83 2.80 3.41
CA GLN A 143 -13.46 3.76 4.46
C GLN A 143 -12.79 5.01 3.89
N THR A 144 -11.99 4.87 2.83
CA THR A 144 -11.39 6.01 2.12
C THR A 144 -12.47 6.91 1.52
N ALA A 145 -13.46 6.33 0.84
CA ALA A 145 -14.57 7.09 0.25
C ALA A 145 -15.40 7.83 1.33
N ALA A 146 -15.73 7.14 2.44
CA ALA A 146 -16.43 7.75 3.56
C ALA A 146 -15.63 8.88 4.20
N CYS A 147 -14.33 8.65 4.45
CA CYS A 147 -13.41 9.63 5.03
C CYS A 147 -13.32 10.90 4.17
N ASN A 148 -13.09 10.75 2.87
CA ASN A 148 -12.96 11.87 1.94
C ASN A 148 -14.24 12.71 1.84
N ARG A 149 -15.40 12.14 2.16
CA ARG A 149 -16.70 12.83 2.12
C ARG A 149 -17.02 13.54 3.42
N HIS A 150 -16.63 12.99 4.58
CA HIS A 150 -17.20 13.39 5.88
C HIS A 150 -16.18 13.99 6.85
N HIS A 151 -14.89 13.79 6.66
CA HIS A 151 -13.87 14.25 7.60
C HIS A 151 -13.10 15.48 7.08
N PRO A 152 -12.63 16.38 7.98
CA PRO A 152 -11.80 17.52 7.59
C PRO A 152 -10.42 17.06 7.08
N VAL A 153 -9.78 17.93 6.30
CA VAL A 153 -8.53 17.64 5.57
C VAL A 153 -7.40 17.20 6.49
N ASP A 154 -7.25 17.81 7.65
CA ASP A 154 -6.22 17.43 8.62
C ASP A 154 -6.39 16.01 9.17
N GLN A 155 -7.64 15.57 9.39
CA GLN A 155 -7.93 14.18 9.77
C GLN A 155 -7.68 13.18 8.62
N GLN A 156 -8.05 13.56 7.39
CA GLN A 156 -7.75 12.74 6.20
C GLN A 156 -6.23 12.57 6.03
N LEU A 157 -5.47 13.66 6.20
CA LEU A 157 -4.01 13.66 6.11
C LEU A 157 -3.38 12.80 7.22
N CYS A 158 -3.87 12.89 8.46
CA CYS A 158 -3.43 12.04 9.57
C CYS A 158 -3.67 10.56 9.27
N ARG A 159 -4.88 10.19 8.81
CA ARG A 159 -5.20 8.82 8.41
C ARG A 159 -4.25 8.31 7.32
N TRP A 160 -4.05 9.11 6.28
CA TRP A 160 -3.18 8.75 5.16
C TRP A 160 -1.72 8.54 5.60
N MET A 161 -1.20 9.44 6.45
CA MET A 161 0.15 9.29 7.02
C MET A 161 0.28 8.01 7.84
N LEU A 162 -0.68 7.72 8.71
CA LEU A 162 -0.66 6.52 9.56
C LEU A 162 -0.69 5.24 8.74
N LEU A 163 -1.57 5.16 7.74
CA LEU A 163 -1.63 4.02 6.83
C LEU A 163 -0.32 3.82 6.05
N SER A 164 0.36 4.92 5.67
CA SER A 164 1.67 4.84 5.03
C SER A 164 2.76 4.38 6.00
N LEU A 165 2.77 4.93 7.23
CA LEU A 165 3.74 4.57 8.26
C LEU A 165 3.61 3.12 8.77
N ASP A 166 2.40 2.56 8.75
CA ASP A 166 2.19 1.14 9.09
C ASP A 166 2.89 0.19 8.10
N ARG A 167 3.28 0.70 6.92
CA ARG A 167 3.92 -0.03 5.81
C ARG A 167 5.38 0.31 5.61
N LEU A 168 5.89 1.28 6.36
CA LEU A 168 7.27 1.76 6.29
C LEU A 168 8.03 1.44 7.56
N SER A 169 9.29 1.08 7.44
CA SER A 169 10.21 0.94 8.58
C SER A 169 10.74 2.28 9.11
N SER A 170 10.28 3.40 8.57
CA SER A 170 10.77 4.75 8.86
C SER A 170 9.62 5.67 9.25
N SER A 171 9.90 6.69 10.07
CA SER A 171 8.94 7.75 10.40
C SER A 171 8.84 8.85 9.33
N ARG A 172 9.41 8.64 8.14
CA ARG A 172 9.48 9.62 7.05
C ARG A 172 8.70 9.16 5.83
N ILE A 173 8.00 10.11 5.22
CA ILE A 173 7.24 9.94 3.98
C ILE A 173 7.75 10.99 2.99
N SER A 174 8.38 10.55 1.90
CA SER A 174 8.89 11.45 0.85
C SER A 174 7.78 11.73 -0.16
N MET A 175 7.13 12.89 -0.04
CA MET A 175 6.05 13.29 -0.93
C MET A 175 5.80 14.80 -0.89
N THR A 176 5.68 15.42 -2.07
CA THR A 176 5.34 16.84 -2.20
C THR A 176 3.86 17.11 -1.91
N GLU A 177 3.51 18.31 -1.44
CA GLU A 177 2.10 18.71 -1.21
C GLU A 177 1.22 18.52 -2.43
N LYS A 178 1.76 18.79 -3.62
CA LYS A 178 1.04 18.56 -4.87
C LYS A 178 0.69 17.08 -5.09
N LEU A 179 1.61 16.17 -4.78
CA LEU A 179 1.36 14.73 -4.89
C LEU A 179 0.37 14.26 -3.83
N ILE A 180 0.51 14.75 -2.59
CA ILE A 180 -0.45 14.49 -1.50
C ILE A 180 -1.86 14.96 -1.93
N GLY A 181 -1.95 16.18 -2.46
CA GLY A 181 -3.21 16.74 -2.96
C GLY A 181 -3.84 15.86 -4.05
N ASN A 182 -3.05 15.44 -5.04
CA ASN A 182 -3.51 14.53 -6.09
C ASN A 182 -4.01 13.19 -5.55
N MET A 183 -3.37 12.65 -4.50
CA MET A 183 -3.78 11.39 -3.88
C MET A 183 -5.03 11.54 -3.04
N LEU A 184 -5.14 12.58 -2.25
CA LEU A 184 -6.31 12.81 -1.40
C LEU A 184 -7.49 13.45 -2.15
N GLY A 185 -7.31 13.86 -3.42
CA GLY A 185 -8.32 14.60 -4.17
C GLY A 185 -8.52 16.02 -3.64
N LEU A 186 -7.45 16.64 -3.15
CA LEU A 186 -7.43 17.96 -2.49
C LEU A 186 -6.60 18.96 -3.29
N SER A 187 -6.85 20.26 -3.08
CA SER A 187 -5.95 21.29 -3.60
C SER A 187 -4.63 21.33 -2.82
N ALA A 188 -3.54 21.76 -3.46
CA ALA A 188 -2.26 21.94 -2.77
C ALA A 188 -2.36 22.92 -1.60
N SER A 189 -3.19 23.95 -1.70
CA SER A 189 -3.44 24.94 -0.62
C SER A 189 -4.12 24.31 0.59
N ASP A 190 -5.04 23.35 0.40
CA ASP A 190 -5.69 22.64 1.51
C ASP A 190 -4.69 21.74 2.23
N VAL A 191 -3.81 21.06 1.47
CA VAL A 191 -2.72 20.26 2.03
C VAL A 191 -1.74 21.13 2.82
N THR A 192 -1.29 22.28 2.25
CA THR A 192 -0.42 23.23 2.95
C THR A 192 -1.05 23.71 4.26
N SER A 193 -2.33 24.08 4.23
CA SER A 193 -3.04 24.52 5.43
C SER A 193 -3.11 23.43 6.51
N ALA A 194 -3.38 22.18 6.11
CA ALA A 194 -3.44 21.04 7.03
C ALA A 194 -2.04 20.70 7.60
N THR A 195 -1.00 20.70 6.77
CA THR A 195 0.39 20.46 7.23
C THR A 195 0.83 21.55 8.22
N ASP A 196 0.51 22.83 7.97
CA ASP A 196 0.81 23.91 8.88
C ASP A 196 0.15 23.74 10.26
N VAL A 197 -1.12 23.31 10.29
CA VAL A 197 -1.83 23.01 11.53
C VAL A 197 -1.14 21.90 12.32
N LEU A 198 -0.74 20.81 11.62
CA LEU A 198 -0.06 19.69 12.26
C LEU A 198 1.37 20.03 12.72
N GLN A 199 2.09 20.86 11.97
CA GLN A 199 3.41 21.38 12.37
C GLN A 199 3.33 22.28 13.60
N LYS A 200 2.38 23.23 13.65
CA LYS A 200 2.13 24.09 14.82
C LYS A 200 1.76 23.29 16.06
N ALA A 201 1.11 22.15 15.89
CA ALA A 201 0.80 21.21 16.98
C ALA A 201 1.99 20.35 17.39
N GLY A 202 3.14 20.43 16.72
CA GLY A 202 4.34 19.63 17.00
C GLY A 202 4.23 18.15 16.61
N LEU A 203 3.26 17.79 15.79
CA LEU A 203 2.99 16.41 15.41
C LEU A 203 3.88 15.92 14.26
N ILE A 204 4.17 16.82 13.32
CA ILE A 204 4.98 16.54 12.14
C ILE A 204 6.00 17.65 11.87
N HIS A 205 6.99 17.34 11.05
CA HIS A 205 7.84 18.33 10.40
C HIS A 205 7.77 18.10 8.89
N TYR A 206 7.40 19.13 8.12
CA TYR A 206 7.38 19.09 6.67
C TYR A 206 8.45 20.01 6.10
N HIS A 207 9.36 19.45 5.34
CA HIS A 207 10.42 20.22 4.69
C HIS A 207 10.82 19.60 3.34
N ALA A 208 10.90 20.43 2.30
CA ALA A 208 11.41 20.06 0.97
C ALA A 208 10.78 18.77 0.37
N GLY A 209 9.49 18.53 0.59
CA GLY A 209 8.80 17.35 0.05
C GLY A 209 8.99 16.09 0.92
N GLU A 210 9.38 16.25 2.18
CA GLU A 210 9.46 15.17 3.15
C GLU A 210 8.63 15.50 4.39
N ILE A 211 7.76 14.58 4.79
CA ILE A 211 7.06 14.61 6.08
C ILE A 211 7.82 13.71 7.04
N THR A 212 8.25 14.25 8.18
CA THR A 212 8.73 13.46 9.33
C THR A 212 7.65 13.51 10.42
N VAL A 213 7.15 12.36 10.84
CA VAL A 213 6.23 12.28 11.98
C VAL A 213 7.02 12.29 13.28
N LEU A 214 6.77 13.32 14.12
CA LEU A 214 7.46 13.54 15.38
C LEU A 214 6.74 12.89 16.56
N ASP A 215 5.41 12.90 16.54
CA ASP A 215 4.55 12.29 17.56
C ASP A 215 3.45 11.45 16.88
N ARG A 216 3.73 10.15 16.71
CA ARG A 216 2.76 9.21 16.15
C ARG A 216 1.48 9.12 16.98
N GLY A 217 1.59 9.07 18.30
CA GLY A 217 0.42 8.99 19.20
C GLY A 217 -0.47 10.24 19.12
N GLY A 218 0.13 11.41 18.93
CA GLY A 218 -0.59 12.66 18.68
C GLY A 218 -1.30 12.65 17.32
N VAL A 219 -0.65 12.12 16.27
CA VAL A 219 -1.27 11.94 14.94
C VAL A 219 -2.44 10.94 15.00
N GLU A 220 -2.31 9.84 15.74
CA GLU A 220 -3.39 8.88 15.96
C GLU A 220 -4.60 9.51 16.66
N LYS A 221 -4.38 10.30 17.71
CA LYS A 221 -5.45 11.04 18.41
C LYS A 221 -6.12 12.10 17.53
N ARG A 222 -5.39 12.66 16.56
CA ARG A 222 -5.91 13.66 15.61
C ARG A 222 -6.62 13.02 14.44
N SER A 223 -6.32 11.77 14.12
CA SER A 223 -6.96 11.02 13.04
C SER A 223 -8.45 10.78 13.33
N CYS A 224 -9.21 10.53 12.26
CA CYS A 224 -10.58 10.05 12.39
C CYS A 224 -10.62 8.54 12.66
N GLU A 225 -11.80 8.04 13.08
CA GLU A 225 -12.08 6.62 13.30
C GLU A 225 -11.80 5.73 12.10
N CYS A 226 -11.75 6.31 10.89
CA CYS A 226 -11.49 5.57 9.66
C CYS A 226 -10.14 4.85 9.66
N TYR A 227 -9.12 5.40 10.33
CA TYR A 227 -7.83 4.73 10.51
C TYR A 227 -8.00 3.46 11.35
N GLU A 228 -8.65 3.58 12.51
CA GLU A 228 -8.82 2.46 13.43
C GLU A 228 -9.66 1.33 12.83
N VAL A 229 -10.72 1.67 12.07
CA VAL A 229 -11.56 0.68 11.36
C VAL A 229 -10.74 -0.12 10.36
N VAL A 230 -9.93 0.55 9.52
CA VAL A 230 -9.08 -0.13 8.54
C VAL A 230 -8.03 -0.98 9.23
N LYS A 231 -7.38 -0.45 10.27
CA LYS A 231 -6.35 -1.18 11.03
C LYS A 231 -6.92 -2.44 11.68
N LYS A 232 -8.02 -2.34 12.42
CA LYS A 232 -8.68 -3.48 13.08
C LYS A 232 -9.09 -4.56 12.09
N GLU A 233 -9.61 -4.18 10.93
CA GLU A 233 -10.02 -5.14 9.92
C GLU A 233 -8.81 -5.82 9.25
N SER A 234 -7.74 -5.07 8.97
CA SER A 234 -6.49 -5.64 8.51
C SER A 234 -5.90 -6.62 9.52
N ASP A 235 -5.80 -6.22 10.79
CA ASP A 235 -5.26 -7.06 11.88
C ASP A 235 -6.10 -8.35 12.07
N ARG A 236 -7.41 -8.28 11.84
CA ARG A 236 -8.33 -9.43 11.95
C ARG A 236 -8.20 -10.42 10.79
N LEU A 237 -7.98 -9.92 9.58
CA LEU A 237 -8.02 -10.72 8.35
C LEU A 237 -6.66 -11.17 7.88
N LEU A 238 -5.64 -10.33 8.07
CA LEU A 238 -4.32 -10.59 7.52
C LEU A 238 -3.40 -11.19 8.59
N PRO A 239 -2.48 -12.09 8.20
CA PRO A 239 -1.46 -12.53 9.12
C PRO A 239 -0.67 -11.32 9.59
N LEU A 240 -0.41 -11.23 10.89
CA LEU A 240 0.41 -10.17 11.47
C LEU A 240 1.71 -10.08 10.67
N SER A 241 2.03 -8.88 10.19
CA SER A 241 3.32 -8.62 9.58
C SER A 241 4.40 -9.14 10.53
N VAL A 242 5.27 -9.98 9.99
CA VAL A 242 6.46 -10.42 10.72
C VAL A 242 7.14 -9.13 11.21
N GLU A 243 7.26 -8.96 12.55
CA GLU A 243 8.02 -7.85 13.12
C GLU A 243 9.39 -7.86 12.44
N ILE A 244 9.63 -6.89 11.56
CA ILE A 244 10.94 -6.70 10.95
C ILE A 244 11.82 -6.28 12.14
N GLY A 245 12.66 -7.21 12.57
CA GLY A 245 13.50 -7.06 13.75
C GLY A 245 14.22 -5.72 13.77
N GLN A 246 14.17 -5.12 14.95
CA GLN A 246 14.91 -3.91 15.33
C GLN A 246 16.41 -4.07 15.12
#